data_b4c90a4c3036d383f39e8a2c96cf8c8c
#
_entry.id   b4c90a4c3036d383f39e8a2c96cf8c8c
#
_cell.length_a   1.000
_cell.length_b   1.000
_cell.length_c   1.000
_cell.angle_alpha   90.00
_cell.angle_beta   90.00
_cell.angle_gamma   90.00
#
_symmetry.space_group_name_H-M   'P 1'
#
loop_
_entity.id
_entity.type
_entity.pdbx_description
1 polymer ?
#
loop_
_entity_poly.entity_id
_entity_poly.type
_entity_poly.pdbx_seq_one_letter_code
_entity_poly.pdbx_strand_id
1 'polypeptide(L)'
;MEDCLQLFSSDTAQWFREKLGSPTRVQEASWPAIAAGGHVLVSAPTGTGKTLSAFLVFLDRLKIRALEGNLPQELQLIYVSPLKSLAADIRENLRKPLEGIGGQELLSVAIRTGDTTTRERQQMVKKPPHILIITPES
;
A
#
# COMPACT_ATOMS: atom_id res chain seq x y z
N MET A 1 -17.84 -16.53 -12.61
CA MET A 1 -17.05 -15.29 -12.50
C MET A 1 -15.93 -15.51 -11.52
N GLU A 2 -14.69 -15.30 -11.95
CA GLU A 2 -13.55 -15.46 -11.05
C GLU A 2 -13.58 -14.40 -9.96
N ASP A 3 -13.40 -14.84 -8.72
CA ASP A 3 -13.28 -13.94 -7.58
C ASP A 3 -11.92 -13.27 -7.63
N CYS A 4 -11.86 -11.94 -7.78
CA CYS A 4 -10.61 -11.20 -7.83
C CYS A 4 -9.78 -11.31 -6.54
N LEU A 5 -10.38 -11.74 -5.44
CA LEU A 5 -9.66 -12.03 -4.19
C LEU A 5 -8.72 -13.23 -4.31
N GLN A 6 -8.88 -14.05 -5.34
CA GLN A 6 -7.95 -15.16 -5.61
C GLN A 6 -6.55 -14.66 -6.02
N LEU A 7 -6.42 -13.39 -6.43
CA LEU A 7 -5.12 -12.78 -6.70
C LEU A 7 -4.25 -12.61 -5.45
N PHE A 8 -4.87 -12.64 -4.27
CA PHE A 8 -4.19 -12.40 -3.00
C PHE A 8 -3.89 -13.71 -2.27
N SER A 9 -2.95 -13.63 -1.32
CA SER A 9 -2.74 -14.72 -0.38
C SER A 9 -4.01 -14.99 0.43
N SER A 10 -4.14 -16.21 0.95
CA SER A 10 -5.35 -16.60 1.70
C SER A 10 -5.62 -15.69 2.89
N ASP A 11 -4.58 -15.27 3.61
CA ASP A 11 -4.71 -14.38 4.77
C ASP A 11 -5.26 -13.01 4.38
N THR A 12 -4.77 -12.45 3.29
CA THR A 12 -5.23 -11.16 2.79
C THR A 12 -6.67 -11.23 2.29
N ALA A 13 -7.00 -12.27 1.53
CA ALA A 13 -8.35 -12.47 1.03
C ALA A 13 -9.35 -12.67 2.18
N GLN A 14 -8.98 -13.44 3.20
CA GLN A 14 -9.81 -13.67 4.38
C GLN A 14 -10.05 -12.35 5.14
N TRP A 15 -8.98 -11.58 5.39
CA TRP A 15 -9.09 -10.29 6.05
C TRP A 15 -10.05 -9.36 5.31
N PHE A 16 -9.94 -9.31 3.98
CA PHE A 16 -10.80 -8.45 3.17
C PHE A 16 -12.26 -8.84 3.29
N ARG A 17 -12.56 -10.14 3.17
CA ARG A 17 -13.93 -10.64 3.28
C ARG A 17 -14.55 -10.35 4.65
N GLU A 18 -13.78 -10.54 5.71
CA GLU A 18 -14.25 -10.32 7.08
C GLU A 18 -14.49 -8.84 7.40
N LYS A 19 -13.61 -7.95 6.92
CA LYS A 19 -13.64 -6.53 7.28
C LYS A 19 -14.39 -5.65 6.29
N LEU A 20 -14.35 -5.98 5.01
CA LEU A 20 -14.86 -5.12 3.95
C LEU A 20 -15.95 -5.81 3.12
N GLY A 21 -16.10 -7.11 3.24
CA GLY A 21 -17.10 -7.89 2.52
C GLY A 21 -16.69 -8.18 1.08
N SER A 22 -17.39 -7.60 0.13
CA SER A 22 -17.13 -7.83 -1.29
C SER A 22 -16.34 -6.68 -1.92
N PRO A 23 -15.48 -6.95 -2.90
CA PRO A 23 -14.78 -5.91 -3.64
C PRO A 23 -15.74 -4.97 -4.36
N THR A 24 -15.35 -3.70 -4.48
CA THR A 24 -16.07 -2.73 -5.32
C THR A 24 -15.76 -3.00 -6.79
N ARG A 25 -16.55 -2.38 -7.69
CA ARG A 25 -16.28 -2.49 -9.14
C ARG A 25 -14.89 -1.97 -9.52
N VAL A 26 -14.46 -0.89 -8.87
CA VAL A 26 -13.13 -0.31 -9.09
C VAL A 26 -12.06 -1.32 -8.70
N GLN A 27 -12.22 -1.99 -7.58
CA GLN A 27 -11.28 -3.02 -7.12
C GLN A 27 -11.27 -4.23 -8.05
N GLU A 28 -12.42 -4.73 -8.43
CA GLU A 28 -12.54 -5.85 -9.37
C GLU A 28 -11.85 -5.56 -10.71
N ALA A 29 -11.97 -4.33 -11.21
CA ALA A 29 -11.37 -3.94 -12.49
C ALA A 29 -9.87 -3.64 -12.36
N SER A 30 -9.44 -3.00 -11.27
CA SER A 30 -8.07 -2.51 -11.13
C SER A 30 -7.09 -3.56 -10.63
N TRP A 31 -7.46 -4.43 -9.71
CA TRP A 31 -6.54 -5.41 -9.14
C TRP A 31 -5.92 -6.35 -10.18
N PRO A 32 -6.68 -6.96 -11.11
CA PRO A 32 -6.04 -7.78 -12.14
C PRO A 32 -5.07 -7.01 -13.03
N ALA A 33 -5.40 -5.77 -13.38
CA ALA A 33 -4.54 -4.92 -14.19
C ALA A 33 -3.25 -4.56 -13.45
N ILE A 34 -3.35 -4.20 -12.17
CA ILE A 34 -2.18 -3.90 -11.32
C ILE A 34 -1.33 -5.16 -11.14
N ALA A 35 -1.95 -6.30 -10.88
CA ALA A 35 -1.27 -7.56 -10.67
C ALA A 35 -0.52 -8.04 -11.91
N ALA A 36 -1.01 -7.72 -13.10
CA ALA A 36 -0.36 -8.07 -14.36
C ALA A 36 0.93 -7.27 -14.63
N GLY A 37 1.16 -6.18 -13.90
CA GLY A 37 2.31 -5.29 -14.08
C GLY A 37 2.02 -4.18 -15.08
N GLY A 38 2.98 -3.28 -15.26
CA GLY A 38 2.84 -2.13 -16.15
C GLY A 38 2.16 -0.95 -15.47
N HIS A 39 1.84 0.05 -16.26
CA HIS A 39 1.20 1.27 -15.77
C HIS A 39 -0.31 1.13 -15.81
N VAL A 40 -0.98 1.61 -14.76
CA VAL A 40 -2.44 1.53 -14.64
C VAL A 40 -3.00 2.88 -14.23
N LEU A 41 -4.03 3.34 -14.93
CA LEU A 41 -4.78 4.54 -14.57
C LEU A 41 -6.13 4.10 -13.99
N VAL A 42 -6.42 4.50 -12.75
CA VAL A 42 -7.69 4.22 -12.09
C VAL A 42 -8.44 5.53 -11.91
N SER A 43 -9.57 5.67 -12.61
CA SER A 43 -10.44 6.84 -12.51
C SER A 43 -11.79 6.41 -11.96
N ALA A 44 -12.15 6.95 -10.81
CA ALA A 44 -13.40 6.61 -10.14
C ALA A 44 -13.79 7.70 -9.13
N PRO A 45 -15.07 7.81 -8.77
CA PRO A 45 -15.51 8.74 -7.72
C PRO A 45 -14.89 8.42 -6.37
N THR A 46 -14.85 9.40 -5.47
CA THR A 46 -14.43 9.18 -4.08
C THR A 46 -15.36 8.18 -3.39
N GLY A 47 -14.81 7.42 -2.43
CA GLY A 47 -15.59 6.44 -1.68
C GLY A 47 -15.80 5.11 -2.38
N THR A 48 -15.13 4.87 -3.52
CA THR A 48 -15.26 3.61 -4.29
C THR A 48 -14.13 2.62 -4.04
N GLY A 49 -13.24 2.91 -3.08
CA GLY A 49 -12.14 2.02 -2.72
C GLY A 49 -10.88 2.17 -3.56
N LYS A 50 -10.68 3.32 -4.23
CA LYS A 50 -9.49 3.58 -5.06
C LYS A 50 -8.17 3.42 -4.32
N THR A 51 -8.08 3.93 -3.09
CA THR A 51 -6.85 3.86 -2.29
C THR A 51 -6.45 2.42 -2.04
N LEU A 52 -7.39 1.60 -1.62
CA LEU A 52 -7.14 0.17 -1.37
C LEU A 52 -6.85 -0.58 -2.67
N SER A 53 -7.50 -0.17 -3.79
CA SER A 53 -7.20 -0.69 -5.12
C SER A 53 -5.72 -0.51 -5.46
N ALA A 54 -5.16 0.67 -5.17
CA ALA A 54 -3.77 0.95 -5.46
C ALA A 54 -2.81 0.17 -4.55
N PHE A 55 -3.17 -0.02 -3.28
CA PHE A 55 -2.23 -0.53 -2.29
C PHE A 55 -2.28 -2.03 -2.03
N LEU A 56 -3.45 -2.65 -2.03
CA LEU A 56 -3.59 -4.00 -1.49
C LEU A 56 -2.74 -5.03 -2.23
N VAL A 57 -2.65 -4.93 -3.55
CA VAL A 57 -1.81 -5.83 -4.36
C VAL A 57 -0.34 -5.72 -3.93
N PHE A 58 0.16 -4.49 -3.78
CA PHE A 58 1.55 -4.27 -3.40
C PHE A 58 1.83 -4.70 -1.95
N LEU A 59 0.91 -4.40 -1.03
CA LEU A 59 1.06 -4.81 0.36
C LEU A 59 1.13 -6.34 0.48
N ASP A 60 0.26 -7.03 -0.23
CA ASP A 60 0.24 -8.49 -0.22
C ASP A 60 1.53 -9.08 -0.80
N ARG A 61 2.00 -8.57 -1.93
CA ARG A 61 3.25 -9.02 -2.56
C ARG A 61 4.47 -8.76 -1.68
N LEU A 62 4.55 -7.58 -1.08
CA LEU A 62 5.67 -7.25 -0.20
C LEU A 62 5.65 -8.13 1.05
N LYS A 63 4.47 -8.40 1.61
CA LYS A 63 4.32 -9.30 2.74
C LYS A 63 4.82 -10.71 2.39
N ILE A 64 4.40 -11.25 1.26
CA ILE A 64 4.84 -12.58 0.79
C ILE A 64 6.36 -12.63 0.65
N ARG A 65 6.97 -11.62 0.03
CA ARG A 65 8.43 -11.55 -0.11
C ARG A 65 9.13 -11.48 1.24
N ALA A 66 8.57 -10.72 2.18
CA ALA A 66 9.13 -10.62 3.53
C ALA A 66 9.09 -11.97 4.26
N LEU A 67 7.98 -12.70 4.16
CA LEU A 67 7.84 -14.02 4.76
C LEU A 67 8.79 -15.05 4.15
N GLU A 68 9.11 -14.93 2.86
CA GLU A 68 10.06 -15.77 2.15
C GLU A 68 11.53 -15.37 2.41
N GLY A 69 11.77 -14.27 3.13
CA GLY A 69 13.12 -13.75 3.36
C GLY A 69 13.74 -13.04 2.17
N ASN A 70 12.94 -12.68 1.17
CA ASN A 70 13.40 -12.08 -0.09
C ASN A 70 13.16 -10.57 -0.19
N LEU A 71 12.79 -9.92 0.92
CA LEU A 71 12.51 -8.48 0.92
C LEU A 71 13.70 -7.72 1.49
N PRO A 72 14.51 -7.03 0.64
CA PRO A 72 15.62 -6.23 1.15
C PRO A 72 15.09 -4.99 1.88
N GLN A 73 15.92 -4.42 2.77
CA GLN A 73 15.61 -3.16 3.45
C GLN A 73 15.86 -2.00 2.49
N GLU A 74 15.05 -1.91 1.47
CA GLU A 74 15.11 -0.93 0.39
C GLU A 74 13.72 -0.41 0.09
N LEU A 75 13.66 0.75 -0.53
CA LEU A 75 12.40 1.34 -0.95
C LEU A 75 11.76 0.51 -2.07
N GLN A 76 10.54 0.06 -1.84
CA GLN A 76 9.79 -0.80 -2.77
C GLN A 76 8.57 -0.11 -3.37
N LEU A 77 7.93 0.80 -2.62
CA LEU A 77 6.71 1.47 -3.04
C LEU A 77 6.72 2.93 -2.63
N ILE A 78 6.44 3.81 -3.59
CA ILE A 78 6.32 5.24 -3.34
C ILE A 78 4.88 5.66 -3.60
N TYR A 79 4.25 6.29 -2.62
CA TYR A 79 2.96 6.93 -2.79
C TYR A 79 3.15 8.44 -2.78
N VAL A 80 2.79 9.10 -3.88
CA VAL A 80 2.88 10.56 -3.98
C VAL A 80 1.51 11.17 -3.64
N SER A 81 1.46 11.89 -2.52
CA SER A 81 0.25 12.59 -2.08
C SER A 81 0.38 14.08 -2.44
N PRO A 82 -0.66 14.72 -2.98
CA PRO A 82 -0.57 16.13 -3.37
C PRO A 82 -0.52 17.09 -2.19
N LEU A 83 -1.00 16.69 -1.01
CA LEU A 83 -1.11 17.56 0.16
C LEU A 83 -0.57 16.88 1.42
N LYS A 84 0.13 17.65 2.27
CA LYS A 84 0.65 17.18 3.57
C LYS A 84 -0.46 16.61 4.46
N SER A 85 -1.61 17.26 4.49
CA SER A 85 -2.74 16.85 5.31
C SER A 85 -3.26 15.46 4.92
N LEU A 86 -3.16 15.09 3.64
CA LEU A 86 -3.58 13.78 3.15
C LEU A 86 -2.55 12.68 3.45
N ALA A 87 -1.28 13.04 3.61
CA ALA A 87 -0.22 12.05 3.87
C ALA A 87 -0.46 11.27 5.17
N ALA A 88 -0.89 11.95 6.22
CA ALA A 88 -1.22 11.32 7.49
C ALA A 88 -2.44 10.38 7.36
N ASP A 89 -3.46 10.80 6.61
CA ASP A 89 -4.66 10.00 6.35
C ASP A 89 -4.30 8.74 5.55
N ILE A 90 -3.44 8.88 4.54
CA ILE A 90 -2.95 7.75 3.74
C ILE A 90 -2.20 6.76 4.63
N ARG A 91 -1.32 7.24 5.51
CA ARG A 91 -0.61 6.38 6.46
C ARG A 91 -1.57 5.58 7.34
N GLU A 92 -2.59 6.23 7.86
CA GLU A 92 -3.61 5.59 8.69
C GLU A 92 -4.42 4.56 7.87
N ASN A 93 -4.77 4.89 6.63
CA ASN A 93 -5.47 3.98 5.74
C ASN A 93 -4.62 2.76 5.34
N LEU A 94 -3.30 2.89 5.33
CA LEU A 94 -2.38 1.77 5.12
C LEU A 94 -2.22 0.91 6.37
N ARG A 95 -2.24 1.53 7.54
CA ARG A 95 -2.02 0.84 8.81
C ARG A 95 -3.05 -0.27 9.03
N LYS A 96 -4.31 0.00 8.76
CA LYS A 96 -5.40 -0.97 8.96
C LYS A 96 -5.20 -2.25 8.13
N PRO A 97 -4.99 -2.18 6.81
CA PRO A 97 -4.70 -3.38 6.03
C PRO A 97 -3.42 -4.09 6.50
N LEU A 98 -2.35 -3.35 6.80
CA LEU A 98 -1.10 -3.94 7.25
C LEU A 98 -1.27 -4.74 8.54
N GLU A 99 -1.96 -4.18 9.53
CA GLU A 99 -2.27 -4.89 10.77
C GLU A 99 -3.14 -6.12 10.49
N GLY A 100 -4.15 -5.96 9.65
CA GLY A 100 -5.10 -7.02 9.35
C GLY A 100 -4.50 -8.22 8.65
N ILE A 101 -3.53 -8.01 7.77
CA ILE A 101 -2.87 -9.09 7.04
C ILE A 101 -1.57 -9.57 7.69
N GLY A 102 -1.22 -9.05 8.87
CA GLY A 102 -0.02 -9.45 9.59
C GLY A 102 1.28 -8.89 9.03
N GLY A 103 1.22 -7.83 8.23
CA GLY A 103 2.40 -7.21 7.61
C GLY A 103 3.03 -6.08 8.41
N GLN A 104 2.41 -5.69 9.51
CA GLN A 104 2.81 -4.51 10.30
C GLN A 104 4.25 -4.58 10.78
N GLU A 105 4.73 -5.73 11.20
CA GLU A 105 6.10 -5.93 11.68
C GLU A 105 7.08 -6.24 10.55
N LEU A 106 6.58 -6.63 9.38
CA LEU A 106 7.38 -7.04 8.25
C LEU A 106 7.71 -5.89 7.31
N LEU A 107 6.83 -4.88 7.23
CA LEU A 107 6.94 -3.77 6.28
C LEU A 107 7.05 -2.45 7.04
N SER A 108 8.05 -1.65 6.71
CA SER A 108 8.23 -0.31 7.28
C SER A 108 7.63 0.75 6.37
N VAL A 109 6.93 1.71 6.98
CA VAL A 109 6.29 2.83 6.29
C VAL A 109 6.82 4.13 6.86
N ALA A 110 7.17 5.08 5.99
CA ALA A 110 7.60 6.41 6.41
C ALA A 110 6.88 7.49 5.59
N ILE A 111 6.79 8.68 6.17
CA ILE A 111 6.23 9.87 5.52
C ILE A 111 7.35 10.90 5.37
N ARG A 112 7.45 11.49 4.17
CA ARG A 112 8.36 12.60 3.91
C ARG A 112 7.57 13.76 3.29
N THR A 113 7.48 14.86 4.03
CA THR A 113 6.82 16.10 3.60
C THR A 113 7.73 17.28 3.89
N GLY A 114 7.26 18.52 3.63
CA GLY A 114 7.99 19.71 4.00
C GLY A 114 8.25 19.84 5.49
N ASP A 115 7.46 19.18 6.34
CA ASP A 115 7.61 19.20 7.79
C ASP A 115 8.56 18.13 8.33
N THR A 116 9.03 17.23 7.49
CA THR A 116 9.99 16.18 7.90
C THR A 116 11.32 16.83 8.25
N THR A 117 11.84 16.52 9.44
CA THR A 117 13.10 17.11 9.92
C THR A 117 14.30 16.56 9.14
N THR A 118 15.41 17.30 9.19
CA THR A 118 16.67 16.88 8.56
C THR A 118 17.13 15.54 9.15
N ARG A 119 16.98 15.36 10.46
CA ARG A 119 17.34 14.10 11.13
C ARG A 119 16.52 12.92 10.61
N GLU A 120 15.21 13.10 10.50
CA GLU A 120 14.32 12.07 9.95
C GLU A 120 14.67 11.72 8.51
N ARG A 121 14.98 12.73 7.67
CA ARG A 121 15.41 12.51 6.29
C ARG A 121 16.69 11.72 6.20
N GLN A 122 17.67 12.03 7.06
CA GLN A 122 18.93 11.30 7.12
C GLN A 122 18.70 9.84 7.56
N GLN A 123 17.82 9.61 8.51
CA GLN A 123 17.46 8.25 8.94
C GLN A 123 16.86 7.43 7.81
N MET A 124 16.02 8.03 6.98
CA MET A 124 15.42 7.37 5.81
C MET A 124 16.48 6.97 4.77
N VAL A 125 17.56 7.74 4.65
CA VAL A 125 18.66 7.40 3.75
C VAL A 125 19.48 6.23 4.30
N LYS A 126 19.76 6.24 5.61
CA LYS A 126 20.52 5.17 6.27
C LYS A 126 19.75 3.85 6.35
N LYS A 127 18.47 3.92 6.65
CA LYS A 127 17.58 2.78 6.72
C LYS A 127 16.31 3.08 5.94
N PRO A 128 16.32 2.84 4.61
CA PRO A 128 15.15 3.16 3.79
C PRO A 128 13.92 2.37 4.22
N PRO A 129 12.73 3.01 4.24
CA PRO A 129 11.48 2.29 4.46
C PRO A 129 11.16 1.45 3.23
N HIS A 130 10.34 0.42 3.41
CA HIS A 130 9.81 -0.33 2.27
C HIS A 130 8.78 0.50 1.51
N ILE A 131 7.99 1.29 2.22
CA ILE A 131 6.92 2.12 1.66
C ILE A 131 7.15 3.57 2.08
N LEU A 132 7.21 4.47 1.12
CA LEU A 132 7.36 5.90 1.36
C LEU A 132 6.13 6.66 0.87
N ILE A 133 5.54 7.44 1.77
CA ILE A 133 4.50 8.40 1.44
C ILE A 133 5.16 9.77 1.37
N ILE A 134 5.10 10.41 0.22
CA ILE A 134 5.84 11.65 -0.04
C ILE A 134 4.97 12.69 -0.72
N THR A 135 5.19 13.97 -0.41
CA THR A 135 4.58 15.07 -1.14
C THR A 135 5.53 15.56 -2.25
N PRO A 136 4.99 16.14 -3.36
CA PRO A 136 5.83 16.51 -4.51
C PRO A 136 6.95 17.50 -4.19
N GLU A 137 6.73 18.40 -3.23
CA GLU A 137 7.73 19.39 -2.83
C GLU A 137 8.88 18.82 -1.99
N SER A 138 8.77 17.62 -1.57
CA SER A 138 9.80 16.92 -0.79
C SER A 138 10.72 16.12 -1.71
#